data_d65af1f7996ad762f76278a3344ea4b2
#
_entry.id   d65af1f7996ad762f76278a3344ea4b2
#
_cell.length_a   1.000
_cell.length_b   1.000
_cell.length_c   1.000
_cell.angle_alpha   90.00
_cell.angle_beta   90.00
_cell.angle_gamma   90.00
#
_symmetry.space_group_name_H-M   'P 1'
#
loop_
_entity.id
_entity.type
_entity.pdbx_description
1 polymer ?
#
loop_
_entity_poly.entity_id
_entity_poly.type
_entity_poly.pdbx_seq_one_letter_code
_entity_poly.pdbx_strand_id
1 'polypeptide(L)'
;MDHMKRQLSFNQLSEENTKKLRNELLDELRVSSIENLSNELFHEIFDYLDGIDIYEAFSNINYRFQQLLTSSPVLYKIELIYVSSTARFMFIYQQIKHQIYSINFQIPVHINQLLTSFIIDSSFNRLQSLVIEDIQPDKILSFLIALKSLPRLFSLDIRTMHIMGNLNDVYRLIFALPTLKYNKLYLYGNECSISIPLSTGKQLSTIEYLEIVHYYTFDELSDLISYTPKLRHLNLSHINQDDSTIETMLPINLENLTSISMYTNYINFDEFETFIQNIYSELRTLHVTFSYQDITFLDAYRWEKLILQYLSQLKKFSLKYYDNGHSMYSGERTQFNSSFWIERKLIMNVEINEYKILYLVSPYRKRWYEDKNSTVDYLESTQLTINYVFDGEPADFLFMYIKSILNRVQIYHLDIQRKISIDRLMQIIHLLPDLITLKINSLAFYRSFFNEEFPTTCSIEHASKIKKVYIENTQAIEEVYFLLHVCPHMEFLNLQCLHGKTIELFLRDILNKINKNLRLLCIYVSKADDNMIKRLSTMIDNGKLLSNYTIHRELNNIYLRWK
;
A
#
# COMPACT_ATOMS: atom_id res chain seq x y z
N MET A 1 54.83 11.49 69.50
CA MET A 1 54.63 12.38 68.34
C MET A 1 54.55 11.64 66.99
N ASP A 2 55.16 10.49 66.83
CA ASP A 2 55.16 9.75 65.55
C ASP A 2 53.83 9.04 65.19
N HIS A 3 53.05 8.65 66.21
CA HIS A 3 51.76 8.00 65.96
C HIS A 3 50.70 8.98 65.42
N MET A 4 50.76 10.23 65.83
CA MET A 4 49.85 11.29 65.35
C MET A 4 50.17 11.75 63.94
N LYS A 5 51.42 11.78 63.55
CA LYS A 5 51.83 12.11 62.16
C LYS A 5 51.46 11.00 61.18
N ARG A 6 51.47 9.73 61.53
CA ARG A 6 51.01 8.62 60.67
C ARG A 6 49.51 8.58 60.51
N GLN A 7 48.71 8.95 61.51
CA GLN A 7 47.25 9.05 61.41
C GLN A 7 46.81 10.23 60.51
N LEU A 8 47.50 11.38 60.61
CA LEU A 8 47.22 12.53 59.76
C LEU A 8 47.59 12.26 58.27
N SER A 9 48.66 11.54 58.00
CA SER A 9 49.03 11.16 56.62
C SER A 9 48.09 10.10 56.02
N PHE A 10 47.54 9.19 56.83
CA PHE A 10 46.58 8.18 56.39
C PHE A 10 45.21 8.80 56.11
N ASN A 11 44.79 9.79 56.89
CA ASN A 11 43.53 10.54 56.64
C ASN A 11 43.65 11.43 55.41
N GLN A 12 44.80 12.07 55.15
CA GLN A 12 45.02 12.86 53.92
C GLN A 12 45.03 11.99 52.66
N LEU A 13 45.68 10.81 52.68
CA LEU A 13 45.65 9.84 51.58
C LEU A 13 44.27 9.26 51.36
N SER A 14 43.46 9.09 52.39
CA SER A 14 42.07 8.63 52.32
C SER A 14 41.15 9.72 51.71
N GLU A 15 41.35 10.99 52.06
CA GLU A 15 40.58 12.11 51.46
C GLU A 15 40.96 12.40 49.99
N GLU A 16 42.22 12.30 49.61
CA GLU A 16 42.66 12.42 48.22
C GLU A 16 42.13 11.28 47.33
N ASN A 17 42.18 10.04 47.85
CA ASN A 17 41.63 8.88 47.14
C ASN A 17 40.09 8.95 47.03
N THR A 18 39.40 9.43 48.06
CA THR A 18 37.93 9.65 47.96
C THR A 18 37.57 10.79 47.05
N LYS A 19 38.36 11.85 46.98
CA LYS A 19 38.18 12.93 45.99
C LYS A 19 38.47 12.48 44.60
N LYS A 20 39.50 11.63 44.37
CA LYS A 20 39.83 11.06 43.09
C LYS A 20 38.76 10.07 42.59
N LEU A 21 38.29 9.17 43.44
CA LEU A 21 37.15 8.27 43.15
C LEU A 21 35.84 9.06 42.90
N ARG A 22 35.58 10.13 43.62
CA ARG A 22 34.43 10.98 43.41
C ARG A 22 34.50 11.74 42.09
N ASN A 23 35.69 12.20 41.70
CA ASN A 23 35.92 12.83 40.39
C ASN A 23 35.87 11.81 39.23
N GLU A 24 36.42 10.62 39.41
CA GLU A 24 36.31 9.52 38.44
C GLU A 24 34.83 9.06 38.28
N LEU A 25 34.06 8.94 39.36
CA LEU A 25 32.62 8.66 39.35
C LEU A 25 31.81 9.82 38.73
N LEU A 26 32.22 11.08 38.93
CA LEU A 26 31.60 12.25 38.30
C LEU A 26 31.96 12.35 36.80
N ASP A 27 33.13 11.87 36.40
CA ASP A 27 33.51 11.76 34.98
C ASP A 27 32.85 10.55 34.30
N GLU A 28 32.62 9.44 35.00
CA GLU A 28 31.79 8.31 34.51
C GLU A 28 30.29 8.63 34.53
N LEU A 29 29.83 9.52 35.43
CA LEU A 29 28.47 10.07 35.48
C LEU A 29 28.33 11.36 34.65
N ARG A 30 29.25 11.67 33.74
CA ARG A 30 28.97 12.63 32.69
C ARG A 30 27.82 12.07 31.84
N VAL A 31 26.61 12.35 32.32
CA VAL A 31 25.44 12.38 31.45
C VAL A 31 25.85 13.17 30.23
N SER A 32 25.97 12.51 29.10
CA SER A 32 26.29 13.19 27.85
C SER A 32 25.18 14.20 27.60
N SER A 33 25.44 15.47 27.92
CA SER A 33 24.47 16.52 27.68
C SER A 33 24.21 16.58 26.17
N ILE A 34 22.95 16.70 25.78
CA ILE A 34 22.58 16.94 24.39
C ILE A 34 23.36 18.13 23.80
N GLU A 35 23.76 19.09 24.63
CA GLU A 35 24.56 20.26 24.24
C GLU A 35 25.97 19.88 23.72
N ASN A 36 26.47 18.68 24.01
CA ASN A 36 27.76 18.20 23.53
C ASN A 36 27.73 17.70 22.08
N LEU A 37 26.55 17.53 21.50
CA LEU A 37 26.42 17.15 20.09
C LEU A 37 26.93 18.26 19.16
N SER A 38 27.46 17.89 18.01
CA SER A 38 27.90 18.84 16.99
C SER A 38 26.72 19.53 16.29
N ASN A 39 26.94 20.66 15.65
CA ASN A 39 25.87 21.37 14.94
C ASN A 39 25.31 20.56 13.79
N GLU A 40 26.15 19.75 13.13
CA GLU A 40 25.75 18.85 12.03
C GLU A 40 24.72 17.81 12.51
N LEU A 41 24.94 17.22 13.71
CA LEU A 41 23.98 16.27 14.28
C LEU A 41 22.67 16.95 14.66
N PHE A 42 22.71 18.23 15.12
CA PHE A 42 21.47 18.97 15.34
C PHE A 42 20.72 19.24 14.04
N HIS A 43 21.40 19.54 12.94
CA HIS A 43 20.74 19.69 11.64
C HIS A 43 20.05 18.38 11.22
N GLU A 44 20.70 17.23 11.38
CA GLU A 44 20.09 15.93 11.11
C GLU A 44 18.87 15.67 12.03
N ILE A 45 18.96 16.02 13.33
CA ILE A 45 17.83 15.87 14.26
C ILE A 45 16.65 16.77 13.84
N PHE A 46 16.94 18.01 13.44
CA PHE A 46 15.90 18.96 13.04
C PHE A 46 15.13 18.53 11.80
N ASP A 47 15.73 17.75 10.91
CA ASP A 47 15.05 17.21 9.72
C ASP A 47 13.90 16.25 10.08
N TYR A 48 13.91 15.67 11.29
CA TYR A 48 12.86 14.75 11.78
C TYR A 48 11.82 15.40 12.70
N LEU A 49 11.96 16.66 13.06
CA LEU A 49 11.09 17.33 14.00
C LEU A 49 10.22 18.39 13.31
N ASP A 50 9.06 18.68 13.91
CA ASP A 50 8.25 19.83 13.51
C ASP A 50 8.95 21.14 13.88
N GLY A 51 8.84 22.14 13.01
CA GLY A 51 9.51 23.43 13.21
C GLY A 51 9.07 24.18 14.45
N ILE A 52 7.82 24.01 14.90
CA ILE A 52 7.31 24.59 16.15
C ILE A 52 8.04 23.94 17.33
N ASP A 53 8.11 22.61 17.33
CA ASP A 53 8.76 21.86 18.41
C ASP A 53 10.26 22.15 18.48
N ILE A 54 10.93 22.27 17.32
CA ILE A 54 12.33 22.70 17.26
C ILE A 54 12.50 24.08 17.90
N TYR A 55 11.70 25.06 17.49
CA TYR A 55 11.82 26.42 17.98
C TYR A 55 11.56 26.49 19.50
N GLU A 56 10.51 25.87 19.98
CA GLU A 56 10.16 25.87 21.41
C GLU A 56 11.19 25.12 22.26
N ALA A 57 11.67 23.97 21.79
CA ALA A 57 12.63 23.18 22.56
C ALA A 57 14.01 23.87 22.68
N PHE A 58 14.44 24.61 21.64
CA PHE A 58 15.84 25.07 21.54
C PHE A 58 16.01 26.60 21.62
N SER A 59 14.96 27.41 21.43
CA SER A 59 15.11 28.87 21.33
C SER A 59 15.58 29.55 22.63
N ASN A 60 15.31 28.95 23.79
CA ASN A 60 15.60 29.54 25.11
C ASN A 60 16.70 28.80 25.90
N ILE A 61 17.44 27.87 25.27
CA ILE A 61 18.48 27.12 25.99
C ILE A 61 19.72 27.98 26.20
N ASN A 62 20.36 28.41 25.12
CA ASN A 62 21.56 29.25 25.14
C ASN A 62 21.84 29.93 23.80
N TYR A 63 22.87 30.80 23.76
CA TYR A 63 23.24 31.55 22.57
C TYR A 63 23.61 30.67 21.36
N ARG A 64 24.25 29.51 21.59
CA ARG A 64 24.61 28.58 20.54
C ARG A 64 23.36 28.08 19.80
N PHE A 65 22.33 27.65 20.52
CA PHE A 65 21.07 27.19 19.93
C PHE A 65 20.31 28.31 19.24
N GLN A 66 20.30 29.52 19.78
CA GLN A 66 19.71 30.68 19.09
C GLN A 66 20.38 30.93 17.74
N GLN A 67 21.72 30.89 17.69
CA GLN A 67 22.45 31.00 16.43
C GLN A 67 22.15 29.83 15.47
N LEU A 68 22.05 28.60 16.00
CA LEU A 68 21.74 27.41 15.19
C LEU A 68 20.37 27.55 14.53
N LEU A 69 19.34 27.93 15.31
CA LEU A 69 17.97 28.11 14.82
C LEU A 69 17.83 29.22 13.76
N THR A 70 18.61 30.27 13.86
CA THR A 70 18.60 31.39 12.91
C THR A 70 19.59 31.18 11.74
N SER A 71 20.37 30.12 11.77
CA SER A 71 21.34 29.83 10.72
C SER A 71 20.66 29.50 9.39
N SER A 72 21.28 29.92 8.30
CA SER A 72 20.75 29.74 6.93
C SER A 72 20.44 28.29 6.54
N PRO A 73 21.17 27.25 6.99
CA PRO A 73 20.87 25.86 6.66
C PRO A 73 19.57 25.34 7.26
N VAL A 74 19.11 25.88 8.41
CA VAL A 74 17.90 25.37 9.08
C VAL A 74 16.65 25.81 8.32
N LEU A 75 15.85 24.81 7.90
CA LEU A 75 14.56 25.00 7.26
C LEU A 75 13.48 24.35 8.10
N TYR A 76 12.37 25.06 8.29
CA TYR A 76 11.27 24.58 9.13
C TYR A 76 10.15 23.97 8.28
N LYS A 77 9.76 22.73 8.61
CA LYS A 77 8.51 22.12 8.23
C LYS A 77 7.51 22.35 9.36
N ILE A 78 6.35 22.88 9.05
CA ILE A 78 5.31 23.21 10.03
C ILE A 78 4.10 22.32 9.77
N GLU A 79 3.67 21.58 10.79
CA GLU A 79 2.47 20.75 10.73
C GLU A 79 1.46 21.22 11.77
N LEU A 80 0.37 21.82 11.31
CA LEU A 80 -0.71 22.31 12.15
C LEU A 80 -1.86 21.30 12.18
N ILE A 81 -1.73 20.30 13.07
CA ILE A 81 -2.68 19.20 13.19
C ILE A 81 -3.68 19.45 14.32
N TYR A 82 -3.28 20.25 15.34
CA TYR A 82 -4.07 20.52 16.54
C TYR A 82 -4.27 22.02 16.76
N VAL A 83 -5.37 22.40 17.43
CA VAL A 83 -5.62 23.81 17.82
C VAL A 83 -4.48 24.39 18.65
N SER A 84 -3.88 23.61 19.54
CA SER A 84 -2.73 24.02 20.32
C SER A 84 -1.50 24.34 19.46
N SER A 85 -1.24 23.59 18.39
CA SER A 85 -0.14 23.88 17.47
C SER A 85 -0.36 25.17 16.70
N THR A 86 -1.61 25.52 16.39
CA THR A 86 -1.94 26.78 15.72
C THR A 86 -1.62 28.00 16.61
N ALA A 87 -2.02 27.96 17.88
CA ALA A 87 -1.73 29.06 18.80
C ALA A 87 -0.22 29.22 19.02
N ARG A 88 0.52 28.13 19.15
CA ARG A 88 1.98 28.10 19.24
C ARG A 88 2.62 28.68 17.98
N PHE A 89 2.18 28.23 16.81
CA PHE A 89 2.65 28.74 15.52
C PHE A 89 2.43 30.25 15.38
N MET A 90 1.24 30.76 15.71
CA MET A 90 0.94 32.19 15.62
C MET A 90 1.86 33.04 16.51
N PHE A 91 2.37 32.47 17.58
CA PHE A 91 3.31 33.15 18.46
C PHE A 91 4.72 33.25 17.87
N ILE A 92 5.19 32.23 17.15
CA ILE A 92 6.58 32.13 16.70
C ILE A 92 6.79 32.44 15.20
N TYR A 93 5.74 32.37 14.37
CA TYR A 93 5.91 32.40 12.90
C TYR A 93 6.59 33.67 12.39
N GLN A 94 6.40 34.81 13.05
CA GLN A 94 7.02 36.07 12.66
C GLN A 94 8.56 36.01 12.72
N GLN A 95 9.11 35.21 13.64
CA GLN A 95 10.56 35.05 13.78
C GLN A 95 11.15 34.06 12.75
N ILE A 96 10.38 33.03 12.38
CA ILE A 96 10.89 31.92 11.56
C ILE A 96 10.38 31.92 10.11
N LYS A 97 9.44 32.79 9.73
CA LYS A 97 8.75 32.75 8.41
C LYS A 97 9.68 32.73 7.21
N HIS A 98 10.85 33.37 7.29
CA HIS A 98 11.84 33.39 6.23
C HIS A 98 12.62 32.05 6.06
N GLN A 99 12.49 31.13 7.02
CA GLN A 99 13.09 29.80 7.02
C GLN A 99 12.06 28.68 6.81
N ILE A 100 10.77 29.00 6.80
CA ILE A 100 9.74 27.99 6.56
C ILE A 100 9.76 27.57 5.09
N TYR A 101 9.92 26.26 4.85
CA TYR A 101 9.88 25.69 3.50
C TYR A 101 8.60 24.89 3.21
N SER A 102 7.90 24.42 4.25
CA SER A 102 6.66 23.65 4.13
C SER A 102 5.68 23.99 5.24
N ILE A 103 4.41 24.18 4.89
CA ILE A 103 3.31 24.34 5.85
C ILE A 103 2.20 23.37 5.48
N ASN A 104 1.71 22.64 6.47
CA ASN A 104 0.59 21.72 6.35
C ASN A 104 -0.50 22.09 7.37
N PHE A 105 -1.60 22.64 6.88
CA PHE A 105 -2.77 23.01 7.68
C PHE A 105 -3.81 21.88 7.61
N GLN A 106 -3.90 21.07 8.67
CA GLN A 106 -4.87 19.96 8.80
C GLN A 106 -5.93 20.22 9.87
N ILE A 107 -6.30 21.47 10.13
CA ILE A 107 -7.26 21.84 11.18
C ILE A 107 -8.55 22.38 10.54
N PRO A 108 -9.56 21.54 10.31
CA PRO A 108 -10.79 21.97 9.60
C PRO A 108 -11.50 23.15 10.27
N VAL A 109 -11.62 23.13 11.60
CA VAL A 109 -12.49 24.06 12.34
C VAL A 109 -11.91 25.49 12.47
N HIS A 110 -10.61 25.67 12.39
CA HIS A 110 -9.96 26.96 12.70
C HIS A 110 -9.16 27.57 11.56
N ILE A 111 -9.06 26.89 10.41
CA ILE A 111 -8.29 27.36 9.24
C ILE A 111 -8.75 28.76 8.80
N ASN A 112 -10.04 28.97 8.76
CA ASN A 112 -10.62 30.24 8.29
C ASN A 112 -10.34 31.41 9.26
N GLN A 113 -10.29 31.16 10.56
CA GLN A 113 -9.87 32.16 11.56
C GLN A 113 -8.37 32.44 11.45
N LEU A 114 -7.58 31.38 11.28
CA LEU A 114 -6.14 31.50 11.11
C LEU A 114 -5.81 32.30 9.85
N LEU A 115 -6.45 32.04 8.71
CA LEU A 115 -6.23 32.78 7.46
C LEU A 115 -6.61 34.26 7.55
N THR A 116 -7.44 34.69 8.51
CA THR A 116 -7.71 36.12 8.74
C THR A 116 -6.58 36.82 9.50
N SER A 117 -5.82 36.09 10.31
CA SER A 117 -4.75 36.62 11.15
C SER A 117 -3.35 36.32 10.59
N PHE A 118 -3.25 35.27 9.78
CA PHE A 118 -2.01 34.80 9.17
C PHE A 118 -1.88 35.35 7.75
N ILE A 119 -0.94 36.24 7.57
CA ILE A 119 -0.68 36.89 6.27
C ILE A 119 0.45 36.15 5.58
N ILE A 120 0.12 35.55 4.41
CA ILE A 120 1.12 35.00 3.51
C ILE A 120 1.58 36.11 2.58
N ASP A 121 2.85 36.46 2.64
CA ASP A 121 3.47 37.48 1.83
C ASP A 121 4.86 37.06 1.32
N SER A 122 5.54 37.96 0.61
CA SER A 122 6.88 37.71 0.03
C SER A 122 7.97 37.41 1.07
N SER A 123 7.72 37.61 2.38
CA SER A 123 8.67 37.28 3.43
C SER A 123 8.82 35.77 3.65
N PHE A 124 7.84 34.96 3.20
CA PHE A 124 7.94 33.50 3.10
C PHE A 124 8.79 33.10 1.88
N ASN A 125 9.99 33.66 1.76
CA ASN A 125 10.81 33.55 0.56
C ASN A 125 11.39 32.16 0.28
N ARG A 126 11.26 31.22 1.24
CA ARG A 126 11.68 29.82 1.13
C ARG A 126 10.51 28.83 1.07
N LEU A 127 9.27 29.29 1.18
CA LEU A 127 8.11 28.42 1.16
C LEU A 127 7.97 27.73 -0.20
N GLN A 128 8.06 26.41 -0.18
CA GLN A 128 8.01 25.54 -1.37
C GLN A 128 6.75 24.69 -1.43
N SER A 129 6.24 24.27 -0.27
CA SER A 129 5.09 23.37 -0.19
C SER A 129 4.03 23.90 0.76
N LEU A 130 2.79 23.87 0.31
CA LEU A 130 1.64 24.32 1.08
C LEU A 130 0.49 23.34 0.91
N VAL A 131 0.01 22.80 2.03
CA VAL A 131 -1.17 21.94 2.13
C VAL A 131 -2.21 22.63 2.98
N ILE A 132 -3.44 22.74 2.47
CA ILE A 132 -4.56 23.35 3.19
C ILE A 132 -5.76 22.43 3.13
N GLU A 133 -6.30 22.08 4.29
CA GLU A 133 -7.52 21.32 4.41
C GLU A 133 -8.68 22.22 4.91
N ASP A 134 -9.85 22.01 4.32
CA ASP A 134 -11.14 22.59 4.71
C ASP A 134 -11.23 24.14 4.67
N ILE A 135 -10.61 24.74 3.64
CA ILE A 135 -10.75 26.17 3.37
C ILE A 135 -12.17 26.48 2.87
N GLN A 136 -12.77 27.57 3.40
CA GLN A 136 -14.10 28.01 2.97
C GLN A 136 -14.07 28.63 1.55
N PRO A 137 -15.14 28.43 0.75
CA PRO A 137 -15.22 28.93 -0.63
C PRO A 137 -14.98 30.43 -0.79
N ASP A 138 -15.47 31.23 0.15
CA ASP A 138 -15.29 32.69 0.15
C ASP A 138 -13.85 33.15 0.40
N LYS A 139 -13.03 32.31 1.00
CA LYS A 139 -11.62 32.59 1.35
C LYS A 139 -10.63 32.13 0.27
N ILE A 140 -10.99 31.12 -0.52
CA ILE A 140 -10.04 30.47 -1.44
C ILE A 140 -9.45 31.42 -2.49
N LEU A 141 -10.25 32.34 -3.05
CA LEU A 141 -9.76 33.26 -4.08
C LEU A 141 -8.79 34.29 -3.50
N SER A 142 -9.12 34.89 -2.37
CA SER A 142 -8.23 35.86 -1.68
C SER A 142 -6.91 35.18 -1.26
N PHE A 143 -7.01 33.95 -0.80
CA PHE A 143 -5.84 33.12 -0.45
C PHE A 143 -4.96 32.86 -1.69
N LEU A 144 -5.51 32.38 -2.82
CA LEU A 144 -4.77 32.15 -4.05
C LEU A 144 -4.10 33.41 -4.61
N ILE A 145 -4.76 34.56 -4.47
CA ILE A 145 -4.18 35.86 -4.85
C ILE A 145 -2.92 36.15 -4.01
N ALA A 146 -2.98 35.91 -2.70
CA ALA A 146 -1.82 36.11 -1.81
C ALA A 146 -0.64 35.22 -2.20
N LEU A 147 -0.88 33.98 -2.64
CA LEU A 147 0.17 33.04 -3.04
C LEU A 147 1.01 33.51 -4.24
N LYS A 148 0.51 34.45 -5.07
CA LYS A 148 1.28 35.03 -6.19
C LYS A 148 2.53 35.77 -5.73
N SER A 149 2.57 36.23 -4.48
CA SER A 149 3.74 36.90 -3.91
C SER A 149 4.87 35.94 -3.53
N LEU A 150 4.62 34.63 -3.51
CA LEU A 150 5.58 33.61 -3.09
C LEU A 150 6.54 33.24 -4.24
N PRO A 151 7.87 33.47 -4.08
CA PRO A 151 8.81 33.29 -5.20
C PRO A 151 9.20 31.83 -5.46
N ARG A 152 8.90 30.90 -4.52
CA ARG A 152 9.37 29.52 -4.57
C ARG A 152 8.29 28.49 -4.28
N LEU A 153 7.04 28.83 -4.41
CA LEU A 153 5.94 27.88 -4.18
C LEU A 153 5.88 26.86 -5.34
N PHE A 154 6.37 25.64 -5.09
CA PHE A 154 6.40 24.54 -6.06
C PHE A 154 5.24 23.58 -5.92
N SER A 155 4.69 23.41 -4.71
CA SER A 155 3.63 22.45 -4.38
C SER A 155 2.48 23.11 -3.67
N LEU A 156 1.26 22.89 -4.18
CA LEU A 156 0.02 23.36 -3.61
C LEU A 156 -1.00 22.22 -3.60
N ASP A 157 -1.43 21.82 -2.39
CA ASP A 157 -2.49 20.84 -2.16
C ASP A 157 -3.63 21.53 -1.42
N ILE A 158 -4.78 21.65 -2.07
CA ILE A 158 -5.99 22.25 -1.50
C ILE A 158 -7.04 21.17 -1.39
N ARG A 159 -7.57 20.97 -0.19
CA ARG A 159 -8.64 20.04 0.10
C ARG A 159 -9.76 20.76 0.83
N THR A 160 -10.99 20.59 0.38
CA THR A 160 -12.15 21.14 1.07
C THR A 160 -13.35 20.22 0.95
N MET A 161 -14.10 20.12 2.05
CA MET A 161 -15.37 19.40 2.11
C MET A 161 -16.56 20.32 1.78
N HIS A 162 -16.32 21.58 1.48
CA HIS A 162 -17.36 22.53 1.10
C HIS A 162 -17.69 22.43 -0.39
N ILE A 163 -18.96 22.56 -0.71
CA ILE A 163 -19.45 22.57 -2.09
C ILE A 163 -19.01 23.89 -2.76
N MET A 164 -18.38 23.79 -3.91
CA MET A 164 -17.97 24.91 -4.75
C MET A 164 -18.68 24.81 -6.10
N GLY A 165 -19.48 25.80 -6.46
CA GLY A 165 -20.21 25.80 -7.74
C GLY A 165 -19.28 26.03 -8.93
N ASN A 166 -18.62 27.20 -9.00
CA ASN A 166 -17.80 27.62 -10.14
C ASN A 166 -16.29 27.61 -9.79
N LEU A 167 -15.50 26.85 -10.52
CA LEU A 167 -14.05 26.69 -10.32
C LEU A 167 -13.18 27.53 -11.27
N ASN A 168 -13.79 28.33 -12.16
CA ASN A 168 -13.06 29.06 -13.20
C ASN A 168 -11.95 29.95 -12.63
N ASP A 169 -12.29 30.79 -11.66
CA ASP A 169 -11.33 31.71 -11.08
C ASP A 169 -10.30 31.00 -10.21
N VAL A 170 -10.67 29.87 -9.57
CA VAL A 170 -9.74 29.03 -8.81
C VAL A 170 -8.64 28.50 -9.73
N TYR A 171 -9.01 27.86 -10.85
CA TYR A 171 -8.03 27.33 -11.80
C TYR A 171 -7.21 28.43 -12.50
N ARG A 172 -7.84 29.56 -12.88
CA ARG A 172 -7.11 30.71 -13.44
C ARG A 172 -6.05 31.24 -12.50
N LEU A 173 -6.35 31.32 -11.20
CA LEU A 173 -5.38 31.77 -10.20
C LEU A 173 -4.28 30.72 -9.96
N ILE A 174 -4.61 29.43 -9.91
CA ILE A 174 -3.65 28.34 -9.78
C ILE A 174 -2.68 28.32 -10.97
N PHE A 175 -3.19 28.37 -12.19
CA PHE A 175 -2.37 28.37 -13.41
C PHE A 175 -1.50 29.64 -13.56
N ALA A 176 -1.90 30.74 -12.92
CA ALA A 176 -1.14 31.97 -12.89
C ALA A 176 -0.02 32.00 -11.83
N LEU A 177 0.14 30.95 -11.01
CA LEU A 177 1.24 30.85 -10.04
C LEU A 177 2.55 30.55 -10.77
N PRO A 178 3.60 31.41 -10.65
CA PRO A 178 4.72 31.41 -11.58
C PRO A 178 5.66 30.22 -11.46
N THR A 179 5.73 29.60 -10.27
CA THR A 179 6.71 28.55 -9.96
C THR A 179 6.06 27.21 -9.63
N LEU A 180 4.72 27.13 -9.69
CA LEU A 180 3.98 25.94 -9.27
C LEU A 180 4.24 24.77 -10.22
N LYS A 181 4.68 23.64 -9.66
CA LYS A 181 4.96 22.39 -10.40
C LYS A 181 4.02 21.26 -10.02
N TYR A 182 3.60 21.21 -8.76
CA TYR A 182 2.66 20.23 -8.24
C TYR A 182 1.39 20.93 -7.79
N ASN A 183 0.23 20.48 -8.31
CA ASN A 183 -1.07 20.93 -7.85
C ASN A 183 -1.99 19.76 -7.61
N LYS A 184 -2.63 19.75 -6.44
CA LYS A 184 -3.73 18.86 -6.09
C LYS A 184 -4.92 19.70 -5.64
N LEU A 185 -6.08 19.46 -6.24
CA LEU A 185 -7.34 20.05 -5.84
C LEU A 185 -8.35 18.95 -5.52
N TYR A 186 -8.68 18.81 -4.24
CA TYR A 186 -9.70 17.89 -3.74
C TYR A 186 -10.93 18.70 -3.29
N LEU A 187 -12.07 18.47 -3.95
CA LEU A 187 -13.34 19.09 -3.60
C LEU A 187 -14.40 18.00 -3.40
N TYR A 188 -15.20 18.18 -2.38
CA TYR A 188 -16.34 17.31 -2.12
C TYR A 188 -17.60 17.86 -2.78
N GLY A 189 -18.41 16.99 -3.40
CA GLY A 189 -19.71 17.32 -4.00
C GLY A 189 -19.72 17.25 -5.53
N ASN A 190 -20.93 17.14 -6.08
CA ASN A 190 -21.20 16.86 -7.50
C ASN A 190 -21.52 18.13 -8.30
N GLU A 191 -21.59 19.30 -7.68
CA GLU A 191 -22.09 20.54 -8.28
C GLU A 191 -20.98 21.47 -8.76
N CYS A 192 -19.81 20.95 -9.08
CA CYS A 192 -18.72 21.74 -9.64
C CYS A 192 -18.91 21.94 -11.13
N SER A 193 -18.65 23.14 -11.62
CA SER A 193 -18.60 23.44 -13.06
C SER A 193 -17.32 24.18 -13.42
N ILE A 194 -16.77 23.86 -14.59
CA ILE A 194 -15.59 24.49 -15.14
C ILE A 194 -15.91 24.98 -16.56
N SER A 195 -15.83 26.29 -16.78
CA SER A 195 -16.06 26.91 -18.08
C SER A 195 -14.91 27.86 -18.40
N ILE A 196 -13.69 27.30 -18.44
CA ILE A 196 -12.50 28.05 -18.84
C ILE A 196 -12.32 27.84 -20.34
N PRO A 197 -12.16 28.91 -21.15
CA PRO A 197 -11.90 28.73 -22.58
C PRO A 197 -10.54 28.05 -22.79
N LEU A 198 -10.39 27.34 -23.91
CA LEU A 198 -9.11 26.80 -24.34
C LEU A 198 -8.00 27.83 -24.27
N SER A 199 -6.81 27.40 -23.85
CA SER A 199 -5.65 28.28 -23.72
C SER A 199 -5.25 28.86 -25.09
N THR A 200 -5.13 30.18 -25.19
CA THR A 200 -4.61 30.87 -26.38
C THR A 200 -3.06 30.92 -26.42
N GLY A 201 -2.38 30.20 -25.56
CA GLY A 201 -0.92 30.17 -25.45
C GLY A 201 -0.29 31.34 -24.68
N LYS A 202 -1.06 32.35 -24.26
CA LYS A 202 -0.53 33.51 -23.53
C LYS A 202 -0.38 33.34 -22.03
N GLN A 203 -1.04 32.32 -21.44
CA GLN A 203 -1.05 32.05 -20.00
C GLN A 203 -0.83 30.55 -19.74
N LEU A 204 0.38 30.08 -20.02
CA LEU A 204 0.73 28.68 -19.80
C LEU A 204 1.30 28.49 -18.41
N SER A 205 0.81 27.46 -17.72
CA SER A 205 1.27 27.06 -16.39
C SER A 205 2.59 26.31 -16.44
N THR A 206 3.31 26.32 -15.31
CA THR A 206 4.54 25.54 -15.10
C THR A 206 4.29 24.17 -14.46
N ILE A 207 3.04 23.76 -14.29
CA ILE A 207 2.64 22.53 -13.62
C ILE A 207 3.15 21.31 -14.38
N GLU A 208 3.84 20.45 -13.64
CA GLU A 208 4.37 19.14 -14.09
C GLU A 208 3.53 17.97 -13.53
N TYR A 209 2.86 18.16 -12.41
CA TYR A 209 1.97 17.20 -11.76
C TYR A 209 0.62 17.85 -11.44
N LEU A 210 -0.46 17.30 -12.00
CA LEU A 210 -1.82 17.76 -11.76
C LEU A 210 -2.67 16.61 -11.22
N GLU A 211 -3.29 16.82 -10.06
CA GLU A 211 -4.24 15.89 -9.46
C GLU A 211 -5.59 16.57 -9.29
N ILE A 212 -6.61 16.04 -9.97
CA ILE A 212 -7.99 16.53 -9.97
C ILE A 212 -8.85 15.51 -9.24
N VAL A 213 -9.37 15.89 -8.06
CA VAL A 213 -10.22 15.05 -7.23
C VAL A 213 -11.54 15.77 -6.96
N HIS A 214 -12.27 16.03 -8.01
CA HIS A 214 -13.63 16.56 -8.04
C HIS A 214 -14.29 16.15 -9.35
N TYR A 215 -15.61 16.40 -9.49
CA TYR A 215 -16.33 16.10 -10.71
C TYR A 215 -15.93 17.05 -11.85
N TYR A 216 -15.80 16.52 -13.07
CA TYR A 216 -15.52 17.25 -14.31
C TYR A 216 -15.99 16.43 -15.51
N THR A 217 -16.23 17.09 -16.63
CA THR A 217 -16.47 16.48 -17.93
C THR A 217 -15.16 16.35 -18.72
N PHE A 218 -15.17 15.57 -19.81
CA PHE A 218 -13.96 15.46 -20.66
C PHE A 218 -13.65 16.76 -21.41
N ASP A 219 -14.66 17.57 -21.79
CA ASP A 219 -14.43 18.88 -22.37
C ASP A 219 -13.78 19.84 -21.37
N GLU A 220 -14.29 19.87 -20.13
CA GLU A 220 -13.70 20.66 -19.04
C GLU A 220 -12.26 20.22 -18.75
N LEU A 221 -11.98 18.91 -18.78
CA LEU A 221 -10.63 18.38 -18.63
C LEU A 221 -9.73 18.83 -19.78
N SER A 222 -10.23 18.75 -21.01
CA SER A 222 -9.54 19.21 -22.21
C SER A 222 -9.11 20.67 -22.07
N ASP A 223 -10.04 21.53 -21.66
CA ASP A 223 -9.80 22.94 -21.41
C ASP A 223 -8.73 23.14 -20.33
N LEU A 224 -8.84 22.45 -19.19
CA LEU A 224 -7.88 22.54 -18.08
C LEU A 224 -6.46 22.15 -18.50
N ILE A 225 -6.31 20.98 -19.15
CA ILE A 225 -4.96 20.47 -19.48
C ILE A 225 -4.32 21.27 -20.63
N SER A 226 -5.10 22.03 -21.42
CA SER A 226 -4.57 22.95 -22.43
C SER A 226 -3.67 24.04 -21.83
N TYR A 227 -3.86 24.38 -20.55
CA TYR A 227 -3.02 25.33 -19.81
C TYR A 227 -1.72 24.74 -19.29
N THR A 228 -1.53 23.40 -19.34
CA THR A 228 -0.42 22.71 -18.67
C THR A 228 0.51 21.95 -19.64
N PRO A 229 1.17 22.60 -20.60
CA PRO A 229 1.98 21.93 -21.63
C PRO A 229 3.23 21.22 -21.07
N LYS A 230 3.61 21.51 -19.82
CA LYS A 230 4.74 20.85 -19.14
C LYS A 230 4.32 19.65 -18.30
N LEU A 231 3.03 19.25 -18.39
CA LEU A 231 2.47 18.18 -17.59
C LEU A 231 3.17 16.85 -17.86
N ARG A 232 3.62 16.20 -16.78
CA ARG A 232 4.28 14.88 -16.79
C ARG A 232 3.44 13.80 -16.14
N HIS A 233 2.67 14.20 -15.13
CA HIS A 233 1.83 13.30 -14.34
C HIS A 233 0.43 13.87 -14.22
N LEU A 234 -0.55 13.09 -14.64
CA LEU A 234 -1.97 13.42 -14.55
C LEU A 234 -2.67 12.38 -13.68
N ASN A 235 -3.27 12.82 -12.57
CA ASN A 235 -4.06 11.98 -11.69
C ASN A 235 -5.51 12.48 -11.68
N LEU A 236 -6.44 11.61 -12.05
CA LEU A 236 -7.83 11.94 -12.33
C LEU A 236 -8.75 11.09 -11.46
N SER A 237 -9.77 11.74 -10.85
CA SER A 237 -10.81 11.05 -10.10
C SER A 237 -12.16 11.73 -10.34
N HIS A 238 -13.26 10.95 -10.31
CA HIS A 238 -14.64 11.46 -10.35
C HIS A 238 -15.08 12.13 -11.66
N ILE A 239 -14.90 11.46 -12.81
CA ILE A 239 -15.51 11.89 -14.08
C ILE A 239 -17.04 11.88 -13.93
N ASN A 240 -17.73 12.87 -14.48
CA ASN A 240 -19.18 13.00 -14.38
C ASN A 240 -19.91 11.90 -15.18
N GLN A 241 -21.00 11.37 -14.64
CA GLN A 241 -21.79 10.29 -15.24
C GLN A 241 -22.53 10.71 -16.53
N ASP A 242 -22.94 11.99 -16.61
CA ASP A 242 -23.75 12.49 -17.70
C ASP A 242 -22.91 13.11 -18.84
N ASP A 243 -21.65 12.69 -18.97
CA ASP A 243 -20.73 13.25 -19.95
C ASP A 243 -20.92 12.61 -21.34
N SER A 244 -21.84 13.19 -22.12
CA SER A 244 -22.02 12.86 -23.55
C SER A 244 -20.99 13.54 -24.48
N THR A 245 -20.00 14.25 -23.92
CA THR A 245 -19.13 15.17 -24.68
C THR A 245 -17.81 14.55 -25.12
N ILE A 246 -17.52 13.28 -24.75
CA ILE A 246 -16.23 12.66 -25.08
C ILE A 246 -15.99 12.55 -26.60
N GLU A 247 -17.06 12.40 -27.40
CA GLU A 247 -16.96 12.34 -28.86
C GLU A 247 -16.52 13.68 -29.46
N THR A 248 -16.73 14.79 -28.74
CA THR A 248 -16.35 16.15 -29.13
C THR A 248 -14.99 16.58 -28.58
N MET A 249 -14.36 15.78 -27.73
CA MET A 249 -13.06 16.09 -27.16
C MET A 249 -12.01 16.36 -28.23
N LEU A 250 -11.42 17.56 -28.21
CA LEU A 250 -10.37 17.92 -29.15
C LEU A 250 -9.05 17.23 -28.84
N PRO A 251 -8.26 16.84 -29.86
CA PRO A 251 -6.95 16.27 -29.68
C PRO A 251 -6.02 17.23 -28.93
N ILE A 252 -5.37 16.75 -27.88
CA ILE A 252 -4.48 17.53 -27.03
C ILE A 252 -3.06 16.97 -27.13
N ASN A 253 -2.12 17.85 -27.44
CA ASN A 253 -0.70 17.48 -27.47
C ASN A 253 -0.05 17.72 -26.10
N LEU A 254 0.29 16.63 -25.41
CA LEU A 254 0.99 16.63 -24.12
C LEU A 254 2.32 15.83 -24.24
N GLU A 255 3.26 16.34 -25.03
CA GLU A 255 4.53 15.69 -25.33
C GLU A 255 5.32 15.25 -24.07
N ASN A 256 5.15 15.98 -22.97
CA ASN A 256 5.84 15.68 -21.71
C ASN A 256 5.11 14.67 -20.82
N LEU A 257 3.85 14.32 -21.13
CA LEU A 257 3.04 13.46 -20.29
C LEU A 257 3.55 12.01 -20.35
N THR A 258 3.99 11.52 -19.22
CA THR A 258 4.56 10.16 -19.08
C THR A 258 3.76 9.24 -18.18
N SER A 259 2.86 9.78 -17.38
CA SER A 259 2.09 9.01 -16.40
C SER A 259 0.65 9.50 -16.30
N ILE A 260 -0.29 8.57 -16.46
CA ILE A 260 -1.71 8.78 -16.12
C ILE A 260 -2.10 7.81 -15.00
N SER A 261 -2.80 8.35 -14.00
CA SER A 261 -3.53 7.59 -13.00
C SER A 261 -4.99 8.02 -13.04
N MET A 262 -5.92 7.07 -13.18
CA MET A 262 -7.35 7.38 -13.29
C MET A 262 -8.15 6.48 -12.34
N TYR A 263 -9.06 7.11 -11.58
CA TYR A 263 -10.07 6.41 -10.79
C TYR A 263 -11.45 6.94 -11.19
N THR A 264 -12.31 6.06 -11.71
CA THR A 264 -13.66 6.47 -12.13
C THR A 264 -14.65 5.31 -12.02
N ASN A 265 -15.92 5.67 -11.78
CA ASN A 265 -17.04 4.74 -11.70
C ASN A 265 -18.00 4.88 -12.90
N TYR A 266 -17.81 5.89 -13.77
CA TYR A 266 -18.85 6.37 -14.66
C TYR A 266 -18.48 6.40 -16.14
N ILE A 267 -17.34 5.84 -16.52
CA ILE A 267 -16.87 5.76 -17.90
C ILE A 267 -16.97 4.33 -18.41
N ASN A 268 -17.36 4.12 -19.66
CA ASN A 268 -17.26 2.84 -20.35
C ASN A 268 -15.92 2.71 -21.09
N PHE A 269 -15.62 1.51 -21.63
CA PHE A 269 -14.33 1.28 -22.28
C PHE A 269 -14.20 2.07 -23.60
N ASP A 270 -15.27 2.28 -24.35
CA ASP A 270 -15.23 3.03 -25.63
C ASP A 270 -14.90 4.52 -25.37
N GLU A 271 -15.47 5.09 -24.32
CA GLU A 271 -15.14 6.43 -23.86
C GLU A 271 -13.68 6.53 -23.40
N PHE A 272 -13.22 5.58 -22.61
CA PHE A 272 -11.82 5.53 -22.20
C PHE A 272 -10.86 5.38 -23.38
N GLU A 273 -11.20 4.54 -24.36
CA GLU A 273 -10.42 4.35 -25.58
C GLU A 273 -10.34 5.68 -26.35
N THR A 274 -11.46 6.39 -26.54
CA THR A 274 -11.52 7.71 -27.18
C THR A 274 -10.67 8.74 -26.44
N PHE A 275 -10.72 8.76 -25.11
CA PHE A 275 -9.87 9.62 -24.29
C PHE A 275 -8.38 9.36 -24.55
N ILE A 276 -7.95 8.11 -24.54
CA ILE A 276 -6.54 7.74 -24.82
C ILE A 276 -6.13 8.10 -26.24
N GLN A 277 -7.02 7.93 -27.24
CA GLN A 277 -6.76 8.29 -28.63
C GLN A 277 -6.55 9.79 -28.83
N ASN A 278 -7.26 10.62 -28.07
CA ASN A 278 -7.18 12.07 -28.16
C ASN A 278 -6.03 12.70 -27.39
N ILE A 279 -5.30 11.92 -26.57
CA ILE A 279 -4.11 12.42 -25.86
C ILE A 279 -2.85 11.96 -26.60
N TYR A 280 -2.22 12.86 -27.34
CA TYR A 280 -0.91 12.61 -27.94
C TYR A 280 0.19 12.74 -26.91
N SER A 281 0.74 11.60 -26.47
CA SER A 281 1.77 11.56 -25.42
C SER A 281 2.68 10.35 -25.54
N GLU A 282 3.88 10.43 -24.95
CA GLU A 282 4.79 9.29 -24.76
C GLU A 282 4.51 8.59 -23.43
N LEU A 283 3.32 8.07 -23.24
CA LEU A 283 2.91 7.48 -21.97
C LEU A 283 3.74 6.25 -21.61
N ARG A 284 4.35 6.29 -20.42
CA ARG A 284 5.19 5.19 -19.87
C ARG A 284 4.51 4.45 -18.72
N THR A 285 3.58 5.11 -18.04
CA THR A 285 2.90 4.54 -16.87
C THR A 285 1.39 4.80 -16.99
N LEU A 286 0.61 3.74 -16.88
CA LEU A 286 -0.84 3.82 -16.86
C LEU A 286 -1.38 3.01 -15.68
N HIS A 287 -2.01 3.72 -14.73
CA HIS A 287 -2.72 3.12 -13.60
C HIS A 287 -4.19 3.48 -13.72
N VAL A 288 -5.05 2.49 -13.84
CA VAL A 288 -6.48 2.71 -13.96
C VAL A 288 -7.25 1.89 -12.95
N THR A 289 -8.28 2.51 -12.39
CA THR A 289 -9.20 1.88 -11.45
C THR A 289 -10.63 2.20 -11.88
N PHE A 290 -11.40 1.18 -12.18
CA PHE A 290 -12.80 1.29 -12.60
C PHE A 290 -13.71 0.52 -11.65
N SER A 291 -14.99 0.90 -11.58
CA SER A 291 -15.97 0.25 -10.71
C SER A 291 -17.33 0.09 -11.39
N TYR A 292 -17.88 -1.08 -11.27
CA TYR A 292 -19.31 -1.47 -11.38
C TYR A 292 -20.04 -1.34 -12.72
N GLN A 293 -19.62 -0.55 -13.69
CA GLN A 293 -20.48 -0.29 -14.85
C GLN A 293 -20.17 -1.10 -16.10
N ASP A 294 -18.92 -1.10 -16.54
CA ASP A 294 -18.58 -1.74 -17.81
C ASP A 294 -17.58 -2.89 -17.61
N ILE A 295 -18.08 -4.10 -17.76
CA ILE A 295 -17.29 -5.32 -17.62
C ILE A 295 -16.27 -5.47 -18.77
N THR A 296 -16.40 -4.74 -19.88
CA THR A 296 -15.47 -4.81 -21.00
C THR A 296 -14.08 -4.30 -20.64
N PHE A 297 -13.93 -3.60 -19.50
CA PHE A 297 -12.61 -3.32 -18.90
C PHE A 297 -11.83 -4.58 -18.52
N LEU A 298 -12.46 -5.73 -18.41
CA LEU A 298 -11.78 -7.01 -18.19
C LEU A 298 -11.43 -7.73 -19.51
N ASP A 299 -11.74 -7.15 -20.69
CA ASP A 299 -11.37 -7.72 -21.96
C ASP A 299 -9.88 -7.49 -22.27
N ALA A 300 -9.08 -8.54 -22.09
CA ALA A 300 -7.64 -8.52 -22.29
C ALA A 300 -7.24 -8.16 -23.74
N TYR A 301 -8.04 -8.60 -24.71
CA TYR A 301 -7.76 -8.34 -26.13
C TYR A 301 -7.97 -6.87 -26.50
N ARG A 302 -9.00 -6.21 -25.94
CA ARG A 302 -9.23 -4.77 -26.14
C ARG A 302 -8.06 -3.95 -25.58
N TRP A 303 -7.58 -4.29 -24.39
CA TRP A 303 -6.40 -3.65 -23.78
C TRP A 303 -5.14 -3.87 -24.61
N GLU A 304 -4.91 -5.09 -25.09
CA GLU A 304 -3.75 -5.42 -25.93
C GLU A 304 -3.76 -4.56 -27.21
N LYS A 305 -4.90 -4.48 -27.90
CA LYS A 305 -5.10 -3.63 -29.10
C LYS A 305 -4.84 -2.16 -28.80
N LEU A 306 -5.45 -1.62 -27.73
CA LEU A 306 -5.29 -0.23 -27.31
C LEU A 306 -3.81 0.10 -27.02
N ILE A 307 -3.13 -0.78 -26.26
CA ILE A 307 -1.73 -0.55 -25.89
C ILE A 307 -0.81 -0.63 -27.13
N LEU A 308 -1.00 -1.61 -28.00
CA LEU A 308 -0.19 -1.75 -29.22
C LEU A 308 -0.37 -0.57 -30.17
N GLN A 309 -1.58 -0.07 -30.29
CA GLN A 309 -1.92 0.97 -31.27
C GLN A 309 -1.55 2.38 -30.78
N TYR A 310 -1.83 2.71 -29.51
CA TYR A 310 -1.73 4.09 -29.00
C TYR A 310 -0.69 4.28 -27.89
N LEU A 311 -0.27 3.23 -27.21
CA LEU A 311 0.60 3.30 -26.03
C LEU A 311 1.90 2.50 -26.20
N SER A 312 2.54 2.63 -27.35
CA SER A 312 3.75 1.83 -27.72
C SER A 312 4.91 1.97 -26.74
N GLN A 313 5.01 3.09 -26.00
CA GLN A 313 6.06 3.36 -25.01
C GLN A 313 5.69 2.92 -23.59
N LEU A 314 4.53 2.25 -23.40
CA LEU A 314 4.05 1.87 -22.07
C LEU A 314 4.95 0.81 -21.43
N LYS A 315 5.52 1.14 -20.27
CA LYS A 315 6.41 0.28 -19.47
C LYS A 315 5.75 -0.28 -18.22
N LYS A 316 4.81 0.48 -17.63
CA LYS A 316 4.11 0.09 -16.40
C LYS A 316 2.62 0.18 -16.64
N PHE A 317 1.93 -0.94 -16.47
CA PHE A 317 0.49 -1.04 -16.56
C PHE A 317 -0.07 -1.62 -15.27
N SER A 318 -1.16 -1.04 -14.77
CA SER A 318 -1.93 -1.61 -13.66
C SER A 318 -3.40 -1.29 -13.88
N LEU A 319 -4.22 -2.33 -13.88
CA LEU A 319 -5.66 -2.25 -13.95
C LEU A 319 -6.27 -2.79 -12.65
N LYS A 320 -7.16 -2.03 -12.04
CA LYS A 320 -8.06 -2.46 -10.97
C LYS A 320 -9.50 -2.32 -11.44
N TYR A 321 -10.27 -3.37 -11.31
CA TYR A 321 -11.68 -3.34 -11.62
C TYR A 321 -12.50 -3.92 -10.45
N TYR A 322 -13.39 -3.10 -9.91
CA TYR A 322 -14.31 -3.51 -8.85
C TYR A 322 -15.64 -3.95 -9.44
N ASP A 323 -16.12 -5.13 -9.07
CA ASP A 323 -17.40 -5.71 -9.46
C ASP A 323 -18.23 -6.05 -8.21
N ASN A 324 -19.52 -5.84 -8.26
CA ASN A 324 -20.46 -6.22 -7.20
C ASN A 324 -21.02 -7.65 -7.38
N GLY A 325 -20.53 -8.40 -8.36
CA GLY A 325 -20.95 -9.77 -8.66
C GLY A 325 -22.32 -9.93 -9.33
N HIS A 326 -23.01 -8.82 -9.63
CA HIS A 326 -24.34 -8.85 -10.25
C HIS A 326 -24.30 -8.70 -11.78
N SER A 327 -23.16 -8.33 -12.35
CA SER A 327 -23.03 -8.14 -13.80
C SER A 327 -23.10 -9.50 -14.52
N MET A 328 -24.11 -9.64 -15.37
CA MET A 328 -24.26 -10.80 -16.28
C MET A 328 -23.29 -10.63 -17.45
N TYR A 329 -22.17 -11.35 -17.42
CA TYR A 329 -21.25 -11.43 -18.55
C TYR A 329 -21.57 -12.65 -19.39
N SER A 330 -21.88 -12.46 -20.67
CA SER A 330 -22.20 -13.52 -21.65
C SER A 330 -21.08 -13.76 -22.67
N GLY A 331 -19.92 -13.11 -22.51
CA GLY A 331 -18.78 -13.22 -23.41
C GLY A 331 -17.88 -14.43 -23.13
N GLU A 332 -16.89 -14.64 -23.99
CA GLU A 332 -15.84 -15.64 -23.79
C GLU A 332 -14.96 -15.28 -22.59
N ARG A 333 -14.36 -16.31 -21.97
CA ARG A 333 -13.40 -16.09 -20.88
C ARG A 333 -12.20 -15.31 -21.40
N THR A 334 -12.09 -14.07 -20.96
CA THR A 334 -10.95 -13.21 -21.32
C THR A 334 -9.85 -13.40 -20.30
N GLN A 335 -8.69 -13.89 -20.74
CA GLN A 335 -7.56 -14.12 -19.85
C GLN A 335 -6.40 -13.21 -20.25
N PHE A 336 -5.79 -12.56 -19.27
CA PHE A 336 -4.56 -11.79 -19.43
C PHE A 336 -3.35 -12.75 -19.51
N ASN A 337 -3.38 -13.73 -20.42
CA ASN A 337 -2.41 -14.81 -20.57
C ASN A 337 -1.88 -14.99 -22.01
N SER A 338 -2.17 -14.07 -22.94
CA SER A 338 -1.54 -14.07 -24.26
C SER A 338 -0.02 -13.80 -24.16
N SER A 339 0.73 -14.11 -25.22
CA SER A 339 2.17 -13.81 -25.30
C SER A 339 2.47 -12.34 -24.98
N PHE A 340 1.59 -11.43 -25.37
CA PHE A 340 1.70 -10.00 -25.07
C PHE A 340 1.80 -9.70 -23.57
N TRP A 341 0.94 -10.32 -22.74
CA TRP A 341 0.90 -10.12 -21.29
C TRP A 341 2.06 -10.83 -20.59
N ILE A 342 2.40 -12.04 -21.06
CA ILE A 342 3.51 -12.85 -20.53
C ILE A 342 4.85 -12.14 -20.73
N GLU A 343 5.12 -11.63 -21.93
CA GLU A 343 6.36 -10.91 -22.24
C GLU A 343 6.54 -9.65 -21.38
N ARG A 344 5.43 -8.99 -21.05
CA ARG A 344 5.42 -7.83 -20.13
C ARG A 344 5.41 -8.20 -18.66
N LYS A 345 5.40 -9.50 -18.34
CA LYS A 345 5.32 -10.05 -16.97
C LYS A 345 4.13 -9.47 -16.19
N LEU A 346 2.99 -9.33 -16.85
CA LEU A 346 1.75 -8.89 -16.25
C LEU A 346 0.89 -10.10 -15.92
N ILE A 347 0.28 -10.10 -14.75
CA ILE A 347 -0.54 -11.20 -14.24
C ILE A 347 -1.84 -10.67 -13.68
N MET A 348 -2.87 -11.52 -13.77
CA MET A 348 -4.17 -11.26 -13.21
C MET A 348 -4.33 -11.94 -11.84
N ASN A 349 -4.87 -11.21 -10.87
CA ASN A 349 -5.32 -11.70 -9.58
C ASN A 349 -6.78 -11.31 -9.37
N VAL A 350 -7.48 -12.09 -8.56
CA VAL A 350 -8.84 -11.79 -8.14
C VAL A 350 -8.91 -11.83 -6.63
N GLU A 351 -9.58 -10.87 -6.02
CA GLU A 351 -9.79 -10.80 -4.58
C GLU A 351 -11.28 -10.67 -4.28
N ILE A 352 -11.78 -11.46 -3.34
CA ILE A 352 -13.10 -11.28 -2.77
C ILE A 352 -12.95 -10.58 -1.43
N ASN A 353 -13.49 -9.37 -1.35
CA ASN A 353 -13.64 -8.60 -0.13
C ASN A 353 -15.12 -8.61 0.31
N GLU A 354 -15.47 -7.93 1.40
CA GLU A 354 -16.81 -7.99 2.03
C GLU A 354 -17.99 -8.02 1.05
N TYR A 355 -18.07 -7.06 0.11
CA TYR A 355 -19.22 -6.91 -0.78
C TYR A 355 -18.83 -6.70 -2.25
N LYS A 356 -17.59 -7.04 -2.61
CA LYS A 356 -17.08 -6.78 -3.96
C LYS A 356 -15.99 -7.76 -4.37
N ILE A 357 -15.89 -7.94 -5.68
CA ILE A 357 -14.81 -8.65 -6.34
C ILE A 357 -13.85 -7.59 -6.89
N LEU A 358 -12.57 -7.72 -6.63
CA LEU A 358 -11.52 -6.91 -7.21
C LEU A 358 -10.73 -7.76 -8.20
N TYR A 359 -10.74 -7.38 -9.47
CA TYR A 359 -9.84 -7.90 -10.49
C TYR A 359 -8.63 -6.96 -10.58
N LEU A 360 -7.43 -7.53 -10.53
CA LEU A 360 -6.18 -6.79 -10.51
C LEU A 360 -5.22 -7.34 -11.55
N VAL A 361 -4.91 -6.55 -12.58
CA VAL A 361 -3.81 -6.83 -13.52
C VAL A 361 -2.63 -5.94 -13.16
N SER A 362 -1.49 -6.55 -12.85
CA SER A 362 -0.32 -5.82 -12.36
C SER A 362 0.98 -6.54 -12.70
N PRO A 363 2.14 -5.86 -12.63
CA PRO A 363 3.43 -6.50 -12.76
C PRO A 363 3.59 -7.66 -11.79
N TYR A 364 4.13 -8.76 -12.30
CA TYR A 364 4.41 -9.95 -11.52
C TYR A 364 5.25 -9.63 -10.29
N ARG A 365 4.84 -10.20 -9.16
CA ARG A 365 5.60 -10.27 -7.93
C ARG A 365 5.69 -11.72 -7.50
N LYS A 366 6.87 -12.14 -7.00
CA LYS A 366 7.07 -13.50 -6.47
C LYS A 366 5.97 -13.87 -5.48
N ARG A 367 5.37 -15.04 -5.66
CA ARG A 367 4.23 -15.51 -4.89
C ARG A 367 4.63 -16.54 -3.86
N TRP A 368 3.78 -16.73 -2.86
CA TRP A 368 3.98 -17.65 -1.75
C TRP A 368 4.13 -19.13 -2.15
N TYR A 369 3.57 -19.53 -3.29
CA TYR A 369 3.61 -20.91 -3.79
C TYR A 369 4.79 -21.22 -4.72
N GLU A 370 5.62 -20.24 -5.02
CA GLU A 370 6.74 -20.39 -5.94
C GLU A 370 8.02 -20.76 -5.22
N ASP A 371 8.68 -21.80 -5.69
CA ASP A 371 9.97 -22.20 -5.19
C ASP A 371 11.07 -21.19 -5.58
N LYS A 372 12.17 -21.16 -4.81
CA LYS A 372 13.27 -20.19 -5.06
C LYS A 372 13.86 -20.30 -6.48
N ASN A 373 13.78 -21.46 -7.12
CA ASN A 373 14.43 -21.78 -8.40
C ASN A 373 13.44 -22.22 -9.49
N SER A 374 12.12 -22.09 -9.29
CA SER A 374 11.13 -22.48 -10.30
C SER A 374 10.99 -21.40 -11.37
N THR A 375 10.87 -21.82 -12.62
CA THR A 375 10.38 -20.97 -13.72
C THR A 375 8.91 -20.68 -13.46
N VAL A 376 8.51 -19.41 -13.61
CA VAL A 376 7.12 -18.99 -13.43
C VAL A 376 6.30 -19.48 -14.62
N ASP A 377 5.26 -20.25 -14.35
CA ASP A 377 4.24 -20.55 -15.35
C ASP A 377 3.18 -19.44 -15.33
N TYR A 378 3.29 -18.54 -16.29
CA TYR A 378 2.35 -17.41 -16.41
C TYR A 378 0.96 -17.85 -16.91
N LEU A 379 0.84 -19.01 -17.57
CA LEU A 379 -0.43 -19.51 -18.08
C LEU A 379 -1.34 -19.99 -16.95
N GLU A 380 -0.76 -20.62 -15.94
CA GLU A 380 -1.47 -21.11 -14.76
C GLU A 380 -1.21 -20.24 -13.54
N SER A 381 -1.18 -18.91 -13.69
CA SER A 381 -0.77 -17.99 -12.62
C SER A 381 -1.90 -17.26 -11.91
N THR A 382 -3.14 -17.40 -12.34
CA THR A 382 -4.26 -16.66 -11.75
C THR A 382 -4.59 -17.14 -10.35
N GLN A 383 -4.54 -16.21 -9.39
CA GLN A 383 -4.84 -16.45 -7.98
C GLN A 383 -6.17 -15.81 -7.59
N LEU A 384 -6.96 -16.56 -6.83
CA LEU A 384 -8.11 -16.05 -6.07
C LEU A 384 -7.71 -15.90 -4.60
N THR A 385 -7.89 -14.71 -4.05
CA THR A 385 -7.72 -14.43 -2.63
C THR A 385 -9.07 -14.14 -2.00
N ILE A 386 -9.41 -14.84 -0.92
CA ILE A 386 -10.64 -14.63 -0.15
C ILE A 386 -10.25 -13.97 1.17
N ASN A 387 -10.47 -12.65 1.25
CA ASN A 387 -10.11 -11.83 2.42
C ASN A 387 -11.24 -11.81 3.48
N TYR A 388 -12.43 -12.21 3.11
CA TYR A 388 -13.59 -12.18 3.98
C TYR A 388 -14.43 -13.45 3.84
N VAL A 389 -14.76 -14.08 4.97
CA VAL A 389 -15.69 -15.22 5.06
C VAL A 389 -16.75 -14.83 6.07
N PHE A 390 -17.98 -14.69 5.61
CA PHE A 390 -19.12 -14.33 6.46
C PHE A 390 -19.45 -15.47 7.43
N ASP A 391 -19.24 -15.26 8.73
CA ASP A 391 -19.78 -16.12 9.78
C ASP A 391 -21.21 -15.66 10.09
N GLY A 392 -22.21 -16.33 9.51
CA GLY A 392 -23.62 -16.08 9.81
C GLY A 392 -24.52 -15.57 8.69
N GLU A 393 -23.97 -15.15 7.54
CA GLU A 393 -24.82 -14.87 6.35
C GLU A 393 -25.01 -16.11 5.46
N PRO A 394 -26.07 -16.15 4.63
CA PRO A 394 -26.28 -17.24 3.70
C PRO A 394 -25.02 -17.47 2.88
N ALA A 395 -24.56 -18.71 2.81
CA ALA A 395 -23.38 -19.13 2.03
C ALA A 395 -23.46 -18.68 0.55
N ASP A 396 -24.62 -18.24 0.11
CA ASP A 396 -24.98 -17.95 -1.27
C ASP A 396 -24.17 -16.81 -1.90
N PHE A 397 -23.80 -15.74 -1.16
CA PHE A 397 -23.04 -14.61 -1.74
C PHE A 397 -21.62 -14.99 -2.14
N LEU A 398 -20.88 -15.70 -1.28
CA LEU A 398 -19.52 -16.13 -1.62
C LEU A 398 -19.53 -17.05 -2.85
N PHE A 399 -20.46 -18.00 -2.90
CA PHE A 399 -20.59 -18.91 -4.05
C PHE A 399 -21.06 -18.20 -5.30
N MET A 400 -21.94 -17.21 -5.19
CA MET A 400 -22.33 -16.35 -6.30
C MET A 400 -21.13 -15.60 -6.86
N TYR A 401 -20.29 -15.01 -6.01
CA TYR A 401 -19.06 -14.33 -6.43
C TYR A 401 -18.09 -15.29 -7.13
N ILE A 402 -17.83 -16.47 -6.54
CA ILE A 402 -16.94 -17.46 -7.15
C ILE A 402 -17.48 -17.89 -8.53
N LYS A 403 -18.78 -18.17 -8.66
CA LYS A 403 -19.40 -18.49 -9.95
C LYS A 403 -19.27 -17.35 -10.96
N SER A 404 -19.50 -16.10 -10.52
CA SER A 404 -19.31 -14.92 -11.38
C SER A 404 -17.87 -14.81 -11.86
N ILE A 405 -16.88 -15.04 -11.00
CA ILE A 405 -15.46 -15.06 -11.35
C ILE A 405 -15.17 -16.15 -12.38
N LEU A 406 -15.65 -17.38 -12.16
CA LEU A 406 -15.38 -18.53 -13.04
C LEU A 406 -15.98 -18.41 -14.42
N ASN A 407 -17.02 -17.62 -14.59
CA ASN A 407 -17.53 -17.28 -15.93
C ASN A 407 -16.54 -16.44 -16.76
N ARG A 408 -15.57 -15.81 -16.10
CA ARG A 408 -14.63 -14.85 -16.71
C ARG A 408 -13.20 -15.34 -16.70
N VAL A 409 -12.76 -15.98 -15.61
CA VAL A 409 -11.36 -16.29 -15.34
C VAL A 409 -11.22 -17.70 -14.82
N GLN A 410 -10.16 -18.39 -15.20
CA GLN A 410 -9.77 -19.69 -14.66
C GLN A 410 -8.87 -19.48 -13.43
N ILE A 411 -9.13 -20.19 -12.33
CA ILE A 411 -8.39 -20.05 -11.07
C ILE A 411 -7.54 -21.28 -10.83
N TYR A 412 -6.24 -21.07 -10.61
CA TYR A 412 -5.25 -22.12 -10.34
C TYR A 412 -4.74 -22.11 -8.91
N HIS A 413 -4.81 -20.95 -8.23
CA HIS A 413 -4.28 -20.75 -6.87
C HIS A 413 -5.35 -20.13 -5.99
N LEU A 414 -5.57 -20.70 -4.81
CA LEU A 414 -6.54 -20.19 -3.82
C LEU A 414 -5.83 -19.83 -2.53
N ASP A 415 -6.05 -18.60 -2.04
CA ASP A 415 -5.57 -18.10 -0.74
C ASP A 415 -6.75 -17.65 0.11
N ILE A 416 -7.06 -18.37 1.18
CA ILE A 416 -8.12 -18.05 2.13
C ILE A 416 -7.51 -17.47 3.40
N GLN A 417 -7.61 -16.14 3.56
CA GLN A 417 -6.95 -15.39 4.63
C GLN A 417 -7.73 -15.38 5.95
N ARG A 418 -8.88 -16.02 6.03
CA ARG A 418 -9.69 -16.11 7.22
C ARG A 418 -9.92 -17.57 7.60
N LYS A 419 -10.35 -17.78 8.85
CA LYS A 419 -10.78 -19.09 9.32
C LYS A 419 -12.00 -19.56 8.51
N ILE A 420 -11.98 -20.80 8.03
CA ILE A 420 -13.05 -21.37 7.19
C ILE A 420 -13.53 -22.71 7.74
N SER A 421 -14.84 -23.00 7.66
CA SER A 421 -15.38 -24.30 7.98
C SER A 421 -15.07 -25.34 6.89
N ILE A 422 -15.01 -26.60 7.27
CA ILE A 422 -14.74 -27.72 6.35
C ILE A 422 -15.76 -27.74 5.19
N ASP A 423 -17.04 -27.61 5.51
CA ASP A 423 -18.12 -27.68 4.52
C ASP A 423 -17.99 -26.58 3.47
N ARG A 424 -17.69 -25.35 3.90
CA ARG A 424 -17.46 -24.23 2.97
C ARG A 424 -16.21 -24.44 2.13
N LEU A 425 -15.13 -24.93 2.72
CA LEU A 425 -13.91 -25.23 1.97
C LEU A 425 -14.17 -26.28 0.89
N MET A 426 -14.88 -27.36 1.21
CA MET A 426 -15.22 -28.41 0.24
C MET A 426 -16.08 -27.87 -0.91
N GLN A 427 -17.06 -27.04 -0.62
CA GLN A 427 -17.90 -26.41 -1.64
C GLN A 427 -17.09 -25.48 -2.55
N ILE A 428 -16.13 -24.71 -1.99
CA ILE A 428 -15.24 -23.85 -2.79
C ILE A 428 -14.34 -24.71 -3.71
N ILE A 429 -13.71 -25.76 -3.16
CA ILE A 429 -12.85 -26.66 -3.94
C ILE A 429 -13.64 -27.30 -5.09
N HIS A 430 -14.88 -27.70 -4.82
CA HIS A 430 -15.76 -28.29 -5.85
C HIS A 430 -16.04 -27.31 -7.01
N LEU A 431 -16.15 -26.02 -6.72
CA LEU A 431 -16.32 -24.98 -7.75
C LEU A 431 -15.04 -24.71 -8.55
N LEU A 432 -13.86 -25.07 -8.03
CA LEU A 432 -12.55 -24.73 -8.62
C LEU A 432 -11.83 -25.96 -9.17
N PRO A 433 -12.25 -26.52 -10.34
CA PRO A 433 -11.76 -27.80 -10.85
C PRO A 433 -10.28 -27.77 -11.29
N ASP A 434 -9.73 -26.59 -11.52
CA ASP A 434 -8.35 -26.42 -12.01
C ASP A 434 -7.37 -25.97 -10.91
N LEU A 435 -7.78 -26.09 -9.65
CA LEU A 435 -6.99 -25.65 -8.51
C LEU A 435 -5.73 -26.53 -8.34
N ILE A 436 -4.55 -25.89 -8.38
CA ILE A 436 -3.24 -26.54 -8.23
C ILE A 436 -2.67 -26.30 -6.82
N THR A 437 -2.89 -25.11 -6.27
CA THR A 437 -2.38 -24.77 -4.94
C THR A 437 -3.48 -24.20 -4.03
N LEU A 438 -3.44 -24.62 -2.79
CA LEU A 438 -4.38 -24.21 -1.74
C LEU A 438 -3.62 -23.65 -0.55
N LYS A 439 -3.94 -22.42 -0.15
CA LYS A 439 -3.47 -21.81 1.08
C LYS A 439 -4.65 -21.44 1.96
N ILE A 440 -4.59 -21.82 3.22
CA ILE A 440 -5.64 -21.62 4.21
C ILE A 440 -5.04 -20.99 5.46
N ASN A 441 -5.69 -19.96 6.00
CA ASN A 441 -5.27 -19.41 7.28
C ASN A 441 -5.47 -20.43 8.41
N SER A 442 -6.71 -20.92 8.61
CA SER A 442 -7.04 -21.97 9.60
C SER A 442 -8.37 -22.62 9.27
N LEU A 443 -8.58 -23.87 9.76
CA LEU A 443 -9.83 -24.59 9.63
C LEU A 443 -10.67 -24.49 10.91
N ALA A 444 -11.98 -24.37 10.75
CA ALA A 444 -12.94 -24.48 11.86
C ALA A 444 -13.43 -25.92 11.94
N PHE A 445 -12.95 -26.63 12.94
CA PHE A 445 -13.47 -27.95 13.31
C PHE A 445 -14.55 -27.79 14.38
N TYR A 446 -15.80 -28.17 14.08
CA TYR A 446 -16.81 -28.37 15.11
C TYR A 446 -16.64 -29.76 15.71
N ARG A 447 -16.55 -29.90 17.04
CA ARG A 447 -16.29 -31.16 17.76
C ARG A 447 -17.32 -32.30 17.48
N SER A 448 -18.45 -32.00 16.85
CA SER A 448 -19.46 -32.97 16.47
C SER A 448 -19.04 -33.94 15.35
N PHE A 449 -18.00 -33.63 14.58
CA PHE A 449 -17.55 -34.47 13.47
C PHE A 449 -16.67 -35.67 13.88
N PHE A 450 -16.28 -35.79 15.15
CA PHE A 450 -15.35 -36.85 15.57
C PHE A 450 -15.97 -38.26 15.66
N ASN A 451 -17.30 -38.36 15.58
CA ASN A 451 -18.02 -39.65 15.74
C ASN A 451 -18.64 -40.20 14.45
N GLU A 452 -18.55 -39.47 13.33
CA GLU A 452 -19.05 -39.94 12.05
C GLU A 452 -17.92 -39.99 11.04
N GLU A 453 -17.88 -41.03 10.20
CA GLU A 453 -16.99 -41.12 9.06
C GLU A 453 -17.11 -39.83 8.24
N PHE A 454 -15.96 -39.24 7.83
CA PHE A 454 -15.94 -38.05 6.97
C PHE A 454 -17.01 -38.13 5.90
N PRO A 455 -17.80 -37.07 5.65
CA PRO A 455 -18.91 -37.13 4.70
C PRO A 455 -18.42 -37.67 3.35
N THR A 456 -18.76 -38.90 3.04
CA THR A 456 -18.40 -39.59 1.80
C THR A 456 -19.11 -39.03 0.56
N THR A 457 -19.95 -38.01 0.75
CA THR A 457 -20.84 -37.47 -0.29
C THR A 457 -20.22 -36.41 -1.20
N CYS A 458 -19.02 -35.89 -0.87
CA CYS A 458 -18.34 -34.98 -1.80
C CYS A 458 -17.44 -35.78 -2.72
N SER A 459 -17.75 -35.80 -4.02
CA SER A 459 -16.87 -36.39 -5.02
C SER A 459 -15.49 -35.73 -4.98
N ILE A 460 -14.46 -36.52 -4.63
CA ILE A 460 -13.07 -36.12 -4.49
C ILE A 460 -12.44 -35.77 -5.87
N GLU A 461 -13.17 -35.96 -6.95
CA GLU A 461 -12.67 -35.82 -8.32
C GLU A 461 -12.01 -34.47 -8.62
N HIS A 462 -12.55 -33.35 -8.09
CA HIS A 462 -11.99 -32.01 -8.36
C HIS A 462 -10.81 -31.65 -7.44
N ALA A 463 -10.73 -32.22 -6.24
CA ALA A 463 -9.59 -32.03 -5.35
C ALA A 463 -8.32 -32.77 -5.83
N SER A 464 -8.44 -33.63 -6.86
CA SER A 464 -7.34 -34.44 -7.39
C SER A 464 -6.21 -33.64 -8.03
N LYS A 465 -6.43 -32.38 -8.45
CA LYS A 465 -5.41 -31.53 -9.07
C LYS A 465 -4.55 -30.75 -8.06
N ILE A 466 -4.95 -30.68 -6.78
CA ILE A 466 -4.21 -29.91 -5.76
C ILE A 466 -2.90 -30.61 -5.42
N LYS A 467 -1.77 -29.96 -5.75
CA LYS A 467 -0.42 -30.46 -5.50
C LYS A 467 0.25 -29.84 -4.29
N LYS A 468 -0.03 -28.58 -3.98
CA LYS A 468 0.61 -27.85 -2.88
C LYS A 468 -0.44 -27.31 -1.94
N VAL A 469 -0.27 -27.58 -0.64
CA VAL A 469 -1.17 -27.10 0.43
C VAL A 469 -0.37 -26.37 1.50
N TYR A 470 -0.88 -25.24 1.96
CA TYR A 470 -0.29 -24.38 2.99
C TYR A 470 -1.35 -24.09 4.05
N ILE A 471 -0.98 -24.28 5.33
CA ILE A 471 -1.81 -23.88 6.48
C ILE A 471 -1.00 -22.94 7.37
N GLU A 472 -1.54 -21.74 7.63
CA GLU A 472 -0.84 -20.76 8.45
C GLU A 472 -0.98 -21.00 9.96
N ASN A 473 -2.14 -21.48 10.40
CA ASN A 473 -2.44 -21.68 11.80
C ASN A 473 -3.07 -23.07 12.02
N THR A 474 -2.21 -24.07 12.25
CA THR A 474 -2.65 -25.45 12.53
C THR A 474 -2.96 -25.60 14.01
N GLN A 475 -4.22 -25.88 14.37
CA GLN A 475 -4.65 -26.07 15.76
C GLN A 475 -4.72 -27.54 16.16
N ALA A 476 -5.03 -28.43 15.22
CA ALA A 476 -5.21 -29.85 15.48
C ALA A 476 -4.65 -30.71 14.35
N ILE A 477 -4.19 -31.94 14.69
CA ILE A 477 -3.65 -32.89 13.72
C ILE A 477 -4.74 -33.35 12.73
N GLU A 478 -5.97 -33.32 13.16
CA GLU A 478 -7.15 -33.68 12.41
C GLU A 478 -7.34 -32.81 11.17
N GLU A 479 -6.91 -31.53 11.24
CA GLU A 479 -6.89 -30.62 10.09
C GLU A 479 -5.96 -31.15 8.99
N VAL A 480 -4.80 -31.67 9.38
CA VAL A 480 -3.84 -32.27 8.46
C VAL A 480 -4.39 -33.56 7.85
N TYR A 481 -5.01 -34.42 8.68
CA TYR A 481 -5.62 -35.66 8.18
C TYR A 481 -6.75 -35.40 7.19
N PHE A 482 -7.59 -34.42 7.48
CA PHE A 482 -8.63 -33.98 6.55
C PHE A 482 -8.04 -33.55 5.19
N LEU A 483 -7.00 -32.71 5.18
CA LEU A 483 -6.38 -32.25 3.95
C LEU A 483 -5.64 -33.37 3.18
N LEU A 484 -4.99 -34.31 3.88
CA LEU A 484 -4.42 -35.49 3.26
C LEU A 484 -5.47 -36.37 2.58
N HIS A 485 -6.67 -36.42 3.15
CA HIS A 485 -7.80 -37.15 2.59
C HIS A 485 -8.41 -36.45 1.36
N VAL A 486 -8.64 -35.12 1.48
CA VAL A 486 -9.26 -34.30 0.43
C VAL A 486 -8.33 -34.06 -0.76
N CYS A 487 -7.02 -33.98 -0.53
CA CYS A 487 -6.00 -33.73 -1.56
C CYS A 487 -5.11 -34.97 -1.78
N PRO A 488 -5.60 -36.04 -2.42
CA PRO A 488 -4.89 -37.31 -2.55
C PRO A 488 -3.61 -37.21 -3.40
N HIS A 489 -3.50 -36.24 -4.29
CA HIS A 489 -2.34 -36.00 -5.14
C HIS A 489 -1.40 -34.88 -4.63
N MET A 490 -1.56 -34.50 -3.36
CA MET A 490 -0.70 -33.51 -2.73
C MET A 490 0.75 -33.99 -2.70
N GLU A 491 1.65 -33.18 -3.27
CA GLU A 491 3.10 -33.41 -3.33
C GLU A 491 3.85 -32.62 -2.25
N PHE A 492 3.29 -31.48 -1.84
CA PHE A 492 3.88 -30.55 -0.89
C PHE A 492 2.86 -30.09 0.16
N LEU A 493 3.27 -30.17 1.44
CA LEU A 493 2.51 -29.66 2.58
C LEU A 493 3.37 -28.71 3.42
N ASN A 494 2.87 -27.49 3.65
CA ASN A 494 3.50 -26.50 4.52
C ASN A 494 2.60 -26.21 5.72
N LEU A 495 3.13 -26.40 6.90
CA LEU A 495 2.43 -26.19 8.17
C LEU A 495 3.13 -25.10 8.96
N GLN A 496 2.42 -24.03 9.27
CA GLN A 496 2.92 -22.93 10.11
C GLN A 496 2.18 -22.91 11.45
N CYS A 497 2.85 -22.35 12.48
CA CYS A 497 2.28 -22.13 13.80
C CYS A 497 1.60 -23.37 14.44
N LEU A 498 2.38 -24.41 14.77
CA LEU A 498 1.87 -25.55 15.54
C LEU A 498 1.66 -25.17 17.00
N HIS A 499 0.42 -25.22 17.47
CA HIS A 499 0.06 -24.92 18.85
C HIS A 499 -0.05 -26.20 19.69
N GLY A 500 0.68 -26.26 20.82
CA GLY A 500 0.38 -27.15 21.94
C GLY A 500 0.85 -28.62 21.88
N LYS A 501 1.60 -29.06 20.86
CA LYS A 501 2.14 -30.44 20.80
C LYS A 501 3.65 -30.47 20.63
N THR A 502 4.29 -31.52 21.13
CA THR A 502 5.72 -31.79 20.79
C THR A 502 5.81 -32.10 19.30
N ILE A 503 6.73 -31.45 18.62
CA ILE A 503 6.93 -31.60 17.17
C ILE A 503 7.18 -33.05 16.76
N GLU A 504 7.84 -33.82 17.61
CA GLU A 504 8.16 -35.25 17.38
C GLU A 504 6.89 -36.11 17.26
N LEU A 505 5.95 -35.94 18.20
CA LEU A 505 4.69 -36.68 18.18
C LEU A 505 3.84 -36.27 16.96
N PHE A 506 3.75 -34.99 16.71
CA PHE A 506 2.99 -34.46 15.60
C PHE A 506 3.54 -34.96 14.25
N LEU A 507 4.86 -34.92 14.06
CA LEU A 507 5.52 -35.42 12.85
C LEU A 507 5.34 -36.93 12.69
N ARG A 508 5.47 -37.72 13.78
CA ARG A 508 5.22 -39.15 13.75
C ARG A 508 3.81 -39.49 13.32
N ASP A 509 2.82 -38.79 13.86
CA ASP A 509 1.41 -39.00 13.54
C ASP A 509 1.12 -38.71 12.08
N ILE A 510 1.69 -37.64 11.52
CA ILE A 510 1.59 -37.33 10.08
C ILE A 510 2.23 -38.43 9.24
N LEU A 511 3.49 -38.80 9.54
CA LEU A 511 4.25 -39.77 8.75
C LEU A 511 3.59 -41.15 8.71
N ASN A 512 2.83 -41.52 9.75
CA ASN A 512 2.06 -42.76 9.76
C ASN A 512 0.83 -42.75 8.84
N LYS A 513 0.35 -41.56 8.43
CA LYS A 513 -0.87 -41.39 7.64
C LYS A 513 -0.65 -40.70 6.28
N ILE A 514 0.62 -40.47 5.89
CA ILE A 514 0.92 -39.81 4.60
C ILE A 514 0.41 -40.61 3.42
N ASN A 515 -0.06 -39.89 2.40
CA ASN A 515 -0.40 -40.49 1.13
C ASN A 515 0.85 -40.78 0.28
N LYS A 516 0.72 -41.62 -0.73
CA LYS A 516 1.85 -42.06 -1.58
C LYS A 516 2.49 -40.93 -2.41
N ASN A 517 1.80 -39.81 -2.57
CA ASN A 517 2.21 -38.70 -3.45
C ASN A 517 2.95 -37.60 -2.71
N LEU A 518 2.74 -37.47 -1.38
CA LEU A 518 3.43 -36.44 -0.57
C LEU A 518 4.94 -36.75 -0.53
N ARG A 519 5.74 -35.76 -0.94
CA ARG A 519 7.20 -35.90 -1.05
C ARG A 519 7.98 -34.80 -0.34
N LEU A 520 7.30 -33.75 0.07
CA LEU A 520 7.92 -32.62 0.75
C LEU A 520 6.97 -32.09 1.83
N LEU A 521 7.47 -32.09 3.06
CA LEU A 521 6.82 -31.52 4.23
C LEU A 521 7.67 -30.37 4.76
N CYS A 522 7.10 -29.19 4.92
CA CYS A 522 7.71 -28.04 5.58
C CYS A 522 6.94 -27.75 6.86
N ILE A 523 7.67 -27.61 7.98
CA ILE A 523 7.07 -27.29 9.27
C ILE A 523 7.79 -26.09 9.87
N TYR A 524 7.05 -25.04 10.21
CA TYR A 524 7.57 -23.90 10.94
C TYR A 524 7.61 -24.21 12.45
N VAL A 525 8.78 -23.98 13.08
CA VAL A 525 9.00 -24.16 14.51
C VAL A 525 9.74 -22.95 15.06
N SER A 526 9.11 -22.20 15.96
CA SER A 526 9.59 -20.89 16.44
C SER A 526 11.01 -20.87 17.06
N LYS A 527 11.57 -22.01 17.43
CA LYS A 527 12.92 -22.17 18.00
C LYS A 527 13.59 -23.43 17.45
N ALA A 528 13.51 -23.66 16.15
CA ALA A 528 14.18 -24.78 15.51
C ALA A 528 15.70 -24.65 15.64
N ASP A 529 16.35 -25.70 16.14
CA ASP A 529 17.81 -25.84 16.25
C ASP A 529 18.31 -27.12 15.60
N ASP A 530 19.63 -27.27 15.48
CA ASP A 530 20.22 -28.44 14.87
C ASP A 530 20.10 -29.71 15.76
N ASN A 531 19.91 -29.55 17.08
CA ASN A 531 19.61 -30.66 17.97
C ASN A 531 18.22 -31.21 17.72
N MET A 532 17.25 -30.36 17.41
CA MET A 532 15.91 -30.78 16.99
C MET A 532 15.97 -31.60 15.71
N ILE A 533 16.75 -31.19 14.71
CA ILE A 533 16.93 -31.97 13.48
C ILE A 533 17.46 -33.35 13.78
N LYS A 534 18.48 -33.48 14.65
CA LYS A 534 19.04 -34.79 15.08
C LYS A 534 17.98 -35.65 15.78
N ARG A 535 17.18 -35.09 16.69
CA ARG A 535 16.10 -35.80 17.38
C ARG A 535 15.03 -36.32 16.42
N LEU A 536 14.60 -35.47 15.49
CA LEU A 536 13.63 -35.83 14.46
C LEU A 536 14.16 -36.93 13.53
N SER A 537 15.41 -36.83 13.07
CA SER A 537 16.06 -37.87 12.29
C SER A 537 16.08 -39.21 13.04
N THR A 538 16.55 -39.20 14.30
CA THR A 538 16.57 -40.42 15.15
C THR A 538 15.17 -41.01 15.34
N MET A 539 14.15 -40.20 15.51
CA MET A 539 12.75 -40.63 15.63
C MET A 539 12.24 -41.29 14.34
N ILE A 540 12.57 -40.71 13.17
CA ILE A 540 12.18 -41.26 11.85
C ILE A 540 12.86 -42.61 11.61
N ASP A 541 14.17 -42.72 11.91
CA ASP A 541 14.98 -43.93 11.71
C ASP A 541 14.52 -45.05 12.63
N ASN A 542 14.39 -44.78 13.94
CA ASN A 542 13.93 -45.75 14.95
C ASN A 542 12.51 -46.26 14.66
N GLY A 543 11.63 -45.36 14.18
CA GLY A 543 10.27 -45.71 13.82
C GLY A 543 10.11 -46.34 12.43
N LYS A 544 11.20 -46.40 11.63
CA LYS A 544 11.17 -46.83 10.22
C LYS A 544 10.08 -46.15 9.43
N LEU A 545 9.85 -44.85 9.69
CA LEU A 545 8.72 -44.10 9.15
C LEU A 545 8.92 -43.72 7.68
N LEU A 546 10.15 -43.46 7.27
CA LEU A 546 10.54 -43.13 5.90
C LEU A 546 11.81 -43.85 5.49
N SER A 547 11.93 -44.16 4.19
CA SER A 547 13.16 -44.59 3.54
C SER A 547 13.66 -43.51 2.57
N ASN A 548 14.99 -43.35 2.47
CA ASN A 548 15.59 -42.38 1.52
C ASN A 548 15.09 -40.95 1.69
N TYR A 549 15.19 -40.40 2.88
CA TYR A 549 14.78 -39.03 3.17
C TYR A 549 15.96 -38.09 3.41
N THR A 550 15.71 -36.80 3.28
CA THR A 550 16.59 -35.70 3.69
C THR A 550 15.84 -34.76 4.62
N ILE A 551 16.46 -34.35 5.70
CA ILE A 551 15.92 -33.35 6.62
C ILE A 551 16.93 -32.23 6.79
N HIS A 552 16.50 -30.99 6.65
CA HIS A 552 17.33 -29.81 6.86
C HIS A 552 16.51 -28.65 7.39
N ARG A 553 17.19 -27.64 7.90
CA ARG A 553 16.59 -26.43 8.46
C ARG A 553 17.02 -25.20 7.66
N GLU A 554 16.07 -24.34 7.35
CA GLU A 554 16.31 -22.97 6.91
C GLU A 554 15.58 -22.00 7.84
N LEU A 555 16.34 -21.26 8.65
CA LEU A 555 15.79 -20.40 9.71
C LEU A 555 14.94 -21.21 10.70
N ASN A 556 13.67 -20.92 10.79
CA ASN A 556 12.68 -21.60 11.64
C ASN A 556 11.85 -22.66 10.89
N ASN A 557 12.16 -22.94 9.62
CA ASN A 557 11.48 -23.95 8.83
C ASN A 557 12.30 -25.24 8.77
N ILE A 558 11.65 -26.37 9.04
CA ILE A 558 12.19 -27.71 8.92
C ILE A 558 11.62 -28.32 7.64
N TYR A 559 12.49 -28.67 6.71
CA TYR A 559 12.14 -29.31 5.46
C TYR A 559 12.47 -30.79 5.52
N LEU A 560 11.48 -31.63 5.30
CA LEU A 560 11.61 -33.09 5.20
C LEU A 560 11.19 -33.50 3.80
N ARG A 561 12.13 -34.09 3.04
CA ARG A 561 11.91 -34.55 1.67
C ARG A 561 12.22 -36.04 1.59
N TRP A 562 11.40 -36.79 0.87
CA TRP A 562 11.61 -38.23 0.60
C TRP A 562 11.19 -38.57 -0.84
N LYS A 563 11.60 -39.77 -1.29
CA LYS A 563 11.31 -40.28 -2.65
C LYS A 563 10.09 -41.18 -2.68
#